data_607b0d952f6bb41e75b3efb98e8d241a
#
_entry.id   607b0d952f6bb41e75b3efb98e8d241a
#
_cell.length_a   1.000
_cell.length_b   1.000
_cell.length_c   1.000
_cell.angle_alpha   90.00
_cell.angle_beta   90.00
_cell.angle_gamma   90.00
#
_symmetry.space_group_name_H-M   'P 1'
#
loop_
_entity.id
_entity.type
_entity.pdbx_description
1 polymer ?
#
loop_
_entity_poly.entity_id
_entity_poly.type
_entity_poly.pdbx_seq_one_letter_code
_entity_poly.pdbx_strand_id
1 'polypeptide(L)'
;LKVKPGQVTLVPDPPGVLTSNAGWNIRKEKGFLKEIISEFKKAGIRCSLFTDPDIAQIELAPETGTDRIELYTEAFASQFAHNKAEAVKPYTLAALKAQELNLGLNAGHDLNLDNLAYFKQQVPGLLEVSIGHALICDALYLGLENTIQLYLRQLK
;
A
#
# COMPACT_ATOMS: atom_id res chain seq x y z
N LEU A 1 -3.03 19.89 -3.26
CA LEU A 1 -2.26 20.88 -2.48
C LEU A 1 -3.15 21.78 -1.61
N LYS A 2 -4.37 22.15 -2.04
CA LYS A 2 -5.28 23.02 -1.24
C LYS A 2 -5.68 22.41 0.10
N VAL A 3 -5.93 21.11 0.17
CA VAL A 3 -6.39 20.39 1.37
C VAL A 3 -5.26 20.15 2.36
N LYS A 4 -4.01 20.03 1.89
CA LYS A 4 -2.82 19.70 2.70
C LYS A 4 -3.03 18.50 3.63
N PRO A 5 -3.31 17.30 3.09
CA PRO A 5 -3.42 16.10 3.91
C PRO A 5 -2.07 15.75 4.55
N GLY A 6 -2.07 14.92 5.60
CA GLY A 6 -0.84 14.45 6.23
C GLY A 6 -0.01 13.54 5.32
N GLN A 7 -0.66 12.85 4.37
CA GLN A 7 -0.04 11.94 3.40
C GLN A 7 -0.84 11.91 2.09
N VAL A 8 -0.13 11.65 0.99
CA VAL A 8 -0.72 11.25 -0.29
C VAL A 8 -0.08 9.95 -0.76
N THR A 9 -0.88 9.04 -1.30
CA THR A 9 -0.39 7.88 -2.07
C THR A 9 -0.61 8.17 -3.54
N LEU A 10 0.47 8.13 -4.32
CA LEU A 10 0.43 8.32 -5.77
C LEU A 10 0.15 6.95 -6.41
N VAL A 11 -0.90 6.87 -7.21
CA VAL A 11 -1.30 5.67 -7.97
C VAL A 11 -1.20 5.93 -9.46
N PRO A 12 -0.85 4.90 -10.30
CA PRO A 12 -0.65 5.08 -11.74
C PRO A 12 -1.95 5.06 -12.56
N ASP A 13 -3.10 5.11 -11.92
CA ASP A 13 -4.39 4.92 -12.56
C ASP A 13 -4.73 6.05 -13.52
N PRO A 14 -5.03 5.76 -14.81
CA PRO A 14 -5.56 6.75 -15.71
C PRO A 14 -6.99 7.15 -15.34
N PRO A 15 -7.45 8.34 -15.76
CA PRO A 15 -8.84 8.73 -15.53
C PRO A 15 -9.83 7.70 -16.07
N GLY A 16 -10.85 7.36 -15.29
CA GLY A 16 -11.94 6.47 -15.69
C GLY A 16 -11.77 4.99 -15.34
N VAL A 17 -10.70 4.58 -14.69
CA VAL A 17 -10.62 3.23 -14.12
C VAL A 17 -11.40 3.13 -12.82
N LEU A 18 -12.04 1.98 -12.61
CA LEU A 18 -12.87 1.73 -11.42
C LEU A 18 -12.01 1.46 -10.18
N THR A 19 -10.86 0.81 -10.36
CA THR A 19 -9.95 0.42 -9.28
C THR A 19 -8.55 0.22 -9.84
N SER A 20 -7.53 0.37 -8.98
CA SER A 20 -6.13 0.13 -9.35
C SER A 20 -5.91 -1.32 -9.77
N ASN A 21 -5.07 -1.53 -10.78
CA ASN A 21 -4.74 -2.86 -11.30
C ASN A 21 -3.23 -3.12 -11.41
N ALA A 22 -2.39 -2.16 -11.09
CA ALA A 22 -0.92 -2.28 -11.08
C ALA A 22 -0.28 -1.16 -10.26
N GLY A 23 0.92 -1.41 -9.76
CA GLY A 23 1.79 -0.39 -9.19
C GLY A 23 2.53 0.44 -10.25
N TRP A 24 3.25 1.47 -9.83
CA TRP A 24 4.07 2.29 -10.70
C TRP A 24 5.21 1.50 -11.35
N ASN A 25 5.40 1.71 -12.64
CA ASN A 25 6.69 1.41 -13.28
C ASN A 25 7.67 2.55 -12.94
N ILE A 26 8.31 2.45 -11.77
CA ILE A 26 9.18 3.51 -11.24
C ILE A 26 10.36 3.76 -12.18
N ARG A 27 10.90 2.71 -12.81
CA ARG A 27 12.00 2.82 -13.76
C ARG A 27 11.66 3.77 -14.94
N LYS A 28 10.46 3.64 -15.46
CA LYS A 28 9.98 4.43 -16.60
C LYS A 28 9.59 5.85 -16.17
N GLU A 29 8.90 5.97 -15.06
CA GLU A 29 8.24 7.21 -14.63
C GLU A 29 9.04 8.00 -13.58
N LYS A 30 10.29 7.60 -13.29
CA LYS A 30 11.11 8.19 -12.22
C LYS A 30 11.21 9.73 -12.27
N GLY A 31 11.42 10.28 -13.45
CA GLY A 31 11.52 11.74 -13.60
C GLY A 31 10.24 12.45 -13.19
N PHE A 32 9.11 12.00 -13.72
CA PHE A 32 7.78 12.52 -13.38
C PHE A 32 7.48 12.38 -11.88
N LEU A 33 7.71 11.19 -11.33
CA LEU A 33 7.47 10.91 -9.91
C LEU A 33 8.30 11.82 -9.00
N LYS A 34 9.58 12.00 -9.31
CA LYS A 34 10.48 12.89 -8.57
C LYS A 34 9.99 14.34 -8.55
N GLU A 35 9.51 14.84 -9.67
CA GLU A 35 8.98 16.19 -9.80
C GLU A 35 7.73 16.37 -8.93
N ILE A 36 6.74 15.50 -9.10
CA ILE A 36 5.48 15.55 -8.36
C ILE A 36 5.70 15.40 -6.86
N ILE A 37 6.53 14.44 -6.42
CA ILE A 37 6.85 14.22 -5.01
C ILE A 37 7.52 15.46 -4.42
N SER A 38 8.44 16.09 -5.15
CA SER A 38 9.08 17.34 -4.71
C SER A 38 8.06 18.43 -4.40
N GLU A 39 7.02 18.59 -5.25
CA GLU A 39 5.96 19.58 -5.02
C GLU A 39 5.13 19.28 -3.77
N PHE A 40 4.78 18.02 -3.52
CA PHE A 40 4.08 17.65 -2.29
C PHE A 40 4.95 17.87 -1.04
N LYS A 41 6.22 17.50 -1.11
CA LYS A 41 7.16 17.66 0.02
C LYS A 41 7.41 19.14 0.34
N LYS A 42 7.48 20.04 -0.63
CA LYS A 42 7.53 21.50 -0.40
C LYS A 42 6.30 22.01 0.36
N ALA A 43 5.15 21.36 0.18
CA ALA A 43 3.93 21.68 0.92
C ALA A 43 3.84 21.00 2.30
N GLY A 44 4.87 20.24 2.71
CA GLY A 44 4.91 19.51 3.99
C GLY A 44 4.08 18.23 3.99
N ILE A 45 3.79 17.65 2.82
CA ILE A 45 2.96 16.46 2.67
C ILE A 45 3.87 15.24 2.48
N ARG A 46 3.67 14.21 3.30
CA ARG A 46 4.34 12.91 3.16
C ARG A 46 3.84 12.20 1.90
N CYS A 47 4.77 11.58 1.16
CA CYS A 47 4.46 10.89 -0.08
C CYS A 47 4.66 9.38 0.05
N SER A 48 3.72 8.61 -0.50
CA SER A 48 3.78 7.17 -0.68
C SER A 48 3.60 6.83 -2.14
N LEU A 49 4.34 5.83 -2.66
CA LEU A 49 4.18 5.31 -4.01
C LEU A 49 3.48 3.96 -3.99
N PHE A 50 2.38 3.85 -4.73
CA PHE A 50 1.70 2.58 -4.93
C PHE A 50 2.53 1.69 -5.87
N THR A 51 2.92 0.50 -5.42
CA THR A 51 3.84 -0.38 -6.14
C THR A 51 3.48 -1.85 -5.97
N ASP A 52 3.74 -2.65 -6.98
CA ASP A 52 3.74 -4.11 -6.86
C ASP A 52 4.88 -4.55 -5.92
N PRO A 53 4.83 -5.77 -5.35
CA PRO A 53 5.91 -6.33 -4.54
C PRO A 53 7.10 -6.76 -5.42
N ASP A 54 7.55 -5.86 -6.31
CA ASP A 54 8.67 -6.04 -7.23
C ASP A 54 9.92 -5.34 -6.69
N ILE A 55 10.90 -6.15 -6.27
CA ILE A 55 12.16 -5.68 -5.68
C ILE A 55 12.87 -4.70 -6.61
N ALA A 56 12.88 -4.96 -7.93
CA ALA A 56 13.59 -4.12 -8.89
C ALA A 56 12.95 -2.72 -9.05
N GLN A 57 11.64 -2.60 -8.80
CA GLN A 57 10.95 -1.30 -8.74
C GLN A 57 11.18 -0.63 -7.39
N ILE A 58 11.08 -1.39 -6.29
CA ILE A 58 11.26 -0.88 -4.93
C ILE A 58 12.65 -0.28 -4.72
N GLU A 59 13.70 -0.90 -5.27
CA GLU A 59 15.07 -0.38 -5.21
C GLU A 59 15.23 1.01 -5.85
N LEU A 60 14.37 1.37 -6.77
CA LEU A 60 14.37 2.67 -7.43
C LEU A 60 13.54 3.73 -6.68
N ALA A 61 12.68 3.32 -5.76
CA ALA A 61 11.78 4.24 -5.07
C ALA A 61 12.50 5.38 -4.32
N PRO A 62 13.63 5.17 -3.62
CA PRO A 62 14.35 6.26 -2.96
C PRO A 62 14.81 7.37 -3.91
N GLU A 63 15.11 7.04 -5.16
CA GLU A 63 15.55 8.03 -6.15
C GLU A 63 14.45 9.03 -6.55
N THR A 64 13.19 8.69 -6.28
CA THR A 64 12.05 9.60 -6.48
C THR A 64 11.87 10.61 -5.36
N GLY A 65 12.50 10.35 -4.19
CA GLY A 65 12.34 11.14 -2.97
C GLY A 65 11.09 10.78 -2.16
N THR A 66 10.42 9.66 -2.46
CA THR A 66 9.26 9.20 -1.67
C THR A 66 9.64 8.85 -0.24
N ASP A 67 8.71 9.02 0.69
CA ASP A 67 8.92 8.66 2.11
C ASP A 67 8.49 7.21 2.39
N ARG A 68 7.52 6.72 1.60
CA ARG A 68 6.92 5.39 1.77
C ARG A 68 6.64 4.73 0.43
N ILE A 69 6.45 3.42 0.49
CA ILE A 69 5.76 2.67 -0.56
C ILE A 69 4.48 2.07 0.01
N GLU A 70 3.48 1.87 -0.84
CA GLU A 70 2.25 1.15 -0.53
C GLU A 70 2.15 -0.05 -1.45
N LEU A 71 2.22 -1.26 -0.88
CA LEU A 71 2.18 -2.51 -1.64
C LEU A 71 0.76 -2.80 -2.13
N TYR A 72 0.62 -3.06 -3.41
CA TYR A 72 -0.60 -3.55 -4.04
C TYR A 72 -0.85 -5.00 -3.67
N THR A 73 -1.94 -5.30 -2.95
CA THR A 73 -2.14 -6.59 -2.28
C THR A 73 -3.19 -7.50 -2.92
N GLU A 74 -3.69 -7.18 -4.13
CA GLU A 74 -4.68 -8.02 -4.83
C GLU A 74 -4.18 -9.45 -5.04
N ALA A 75 -2.95 -9.63 -5.55
CA ALA A 75 -2.38 -10.96 -5.81
C ALA A 75 -2.23 -11.80 -4.52
N PHE A 76 -1.95 -11.18 -3.37
CA PHE A 76 -2.01 -11.86 -2.08
C PHE A 76 -3.44 -12.27 -1.73
N ALA A 77 -4.39 -11.35 -1.83
CA ALA A 77 -5.77 -11.58 -1.45
C ALA A 77 -6.43 -12.68 -2.29
N SER A 78 -6.21 -12.68 -3.61
CA SER A 78 -6.75 -13.69 -4.54
C SER A 78 -6.19 -15.10 -4.29
N GLN A 79 -4.92 -15.20 -3.90
CA GLN A 79 -4.25 -16.48 -3.63
C GLN A 79 -4.35 -16.94 -2.18
N PHE A 80 -4.81 -16.10 -1.26
CA PHE A 80 -4.83 -16.35 0.18
C PHE A 80 -5.51 -17.65 0.56
N ALA A 81 -6.69 -17.91 0.01
CA ALA A 81 -7.48 -19.12 0.31
C ALA A 81 -6.83 -20.41 -0.23
N HIS A 82 -6.00 -20.32 -1.27
CA HIS A 82 -5.34 -21.47 -1.88
C HIS A 82 -4.01 -21.81 -1.20
N ASN A 83 -3.15 -20.83 -1.03
CA ASN A 83 -1.83 -21.01 -0.39
C ASN A 83 -1.31 -19.69 0.18
N LYS A 84 -1.77 -19.34 1.37
CA LYS A 84 -1.41 -18.09 2.04
C LYS A 84 0.10 -17.90 2.26
N ALA A 85 0.84 -19.02 2.47
CA ALA A 85 2.28 -18.95 2.71
C ALA A 85 3.06 -18.55 1.46
N GLU A 86 2.69 -19.09 0.30
CA GLU A 86 3.28 -18.68 -0.97
C GLU A 86 2.82 -17.28 -1.39
N ALA A 87 1.53 -16.98 -1.19
CA ALA A 87 0.95 -15.70 -1.56
C ALA A 87 1.63 -14.52 -0.84
N VAL A 88 2.06 -14.68 0.41
CA VAL A 88 2.66 -13.60 1.20
C VAL A 88 4.17 -13.41 0.96
N LYS A 89 4.88 -14.41 0.45
CA LYS A 89 6.35 -14.37 0.29
C LYS A 89 6.87 -13.12 -0.45
N PRO A 90 6.32 -12.73 -1.60
CA PRO A 90 6.79 -11.52 -2.30
C PRO A 90 6.66 -10.26 -1.43
N TYR A 91 5.62 -10.19 -0.62
CA TYR A 91 5.34 -9.05 0.28
C TYR A 91 6.30 -9.01 1.46
N THR A 92 6.64 -10.18 2.02
CA THR A 92 7.67 -10.26 3.07
C THR A 92 9.03 -9.79 2.55
N LEU A 93 9.42 -10.22 1.35
CA LEU A 93 10.67 -9.78 0.71
C LEU A 93 10.65 -8.29 0.39
N ALA A 94 9.55 -7.79 -0.14
CA ALA A 94 9.35 -6.35 -0.40
C ALA A 94 9.46 -5.51 0.88
N ALA A 95 8.89 -6.00 1.97
CA ALA A 95 8.96 -5.34 3.28
C ALA A 95 10.39 -5.25 3.82
N LEU A 96 11.15 -6.34 3.75
CA LEU A 96 12.56 -6.37 4.14
C LEU A 96 13.40 -5.41 3.27
N LYS A 97 13.14 -5.36 1.97
CA LYS A 97 13.81 -4.42 1.06
C LYS A 97 13.45 -2.96 1.39
N ALA A 98 12.18 -2.67 1.67
CA ALA A 98 11.77 -1.33 2.08
C ALA A 98 12.49 -0.88 3.36
N GLN A 99 12.64 -1.76 4.35
CA GLN A 99 13.40 -1.48 5.58
C GLN A 99 14.89 -1.20 5.30
N GLU A 100 15.52 -2.03 4.45
CA GLU A 100 16.91 -1.84 4.02
C GLU A 100 17.13 -0.44 3.39
N LEU A 101 16.13 0.02 2.63
CA LEU A 101 16.15 1.31 1.94
C LEU A 101 15.64 2.49 2.80
N ASN A 102 15.33 2.26 4.08
CA ASN A 102 14.75 3.24 4.99
C ASN A 102 13.43 3.85 4.48
N LEU A 103 12.63 3.08 3.73
CA LEU A 103 11.29 3.46 3.29
C LEU A 103 10.26 2.99 4.31
N GLY A 104 9.29 3.85 4.63
CA GLY A 104 8.10 3.41 5.36
C GLY A 104 7.25 2.48 4.47
N LEU A 105 6.55 1.54 5.10
CA LEU A 105 5.76 0.54 4.40
C LEU A 105 4.27 0.68 4.72
N ASN A 106 3.48 0.86 3.67
CA ASN A 106 2.02 0.74 3.69
C ASN A 106 1.60 -0.42 2.79
N ALA A 107 0.35 -0.85 2.90
CA ALA A 107 -0.24 -1.84 2.01
C ALA A 107 -1.72 -1.54 1.79
N GLY A 108 -2.24 -1.87 0.62
CA GLY A 108 -3.63 -1.65 0.30
C GLY A 108 -4.12 -2.48 -0.88
N HIS A 109 -5.43 -2.53 -1.00
CA HIS A 109 -6.21 -3.27 -1.99
C HIS A 109 -6.57 -4.70 -1.56
N ASP A 110 -7.85 -5.03 -1.53
CA ASP A 110 -8.43 -6.37 -1.29
C ASP A 110 -8.08 -7.03 0.07
N LEU A 111 -7.47 -6.28 0.99
CA LEU A 111 -7.34 -6.73 2.38
C LEU A 111 -8.72 -6.71 3.06
N ASN A 112 -8.96 -7.73 3.90
CA ASN A 112 -10.23 -7.92 4.61
C ASN A 112 -10.01 -8.60 5.98
N LEU A 113 -11.07 -8.86 6.73
CA LEU A 113 -10.98 -9.47 8.07
C LEU A 113 -10.39 -10.89 8.08
N ASP A 114 -10.46 -11.64 6.95
CA ASP A 114 -9.94 -13.00 6.86
C ASP A 114 -8.42 -13.05 6.64
N ASN A 115 -7.88 -12.08 5.87
CA ASN A 115 -6.50 -12.12 5.42
C ASN A 115 -5.55 -11.11 6.10
N LEU A 116 -6.10 -10.04 6.70
CA LEU A 116 -5.31 -8.92 7.23
C LEU A 116 -4.39 -9.33 8.39
N ALA A 117 -4.88 -10.12 9.35
CA ALA A 117 -4.06 -10.54 10.50
C ALA A 117 -2.84 -11.34 10.05
N TYR A 118 -3.05 -12.28 9.12
CA TYR A 118 -1.95 -13.06 8.56
C TYR A 118 -0.95 -12.19 7.79
N PHE A 119 -1.45 -11.26 6.98
CA PHE A 119 -0.60 -10.32 6.26
C PHE A 119 0.26 -9.50 7.23
N LYS A 120 -0.35 -8.93 8.27
CA LYS A 120 0.34 -8.15 9.31
C LYS A 120 1.44 -8.96 10.02
N GLN A 121 1.18 -10.24 10.32
CA GLN A 121 2.14 -11.12 10.98
C GLN A 121 3.36 -11.44 10.10
N GLN A 122 3.17 -11.56 8.78
CA GLN A 122 4.21 -11.99 7.85
C GLN A 122 4.96 -10.83 7.16
N VAL A 123 4.43 -9.62 7.24
CA VAL A 123 4.99 -8.44 6.57
C VAL A 123 5.57 -7.47 7.62
N PRO A 124 6.89 -7.55 7.88
CA PRO A 124 7.52 -6.74 8.92
C PRO A 124 7.51 -5.25 8.56
N GLY A 125 7.38 -4.40 9.58
CA GLY A 125 7.46 -2.95 9.39
C GLY A 125 6.22 -2.31 8.74
N LEU A 126 5.11 -3.04 8.60
CA LEU A 126 3.84 -2.51 8.10
C LEU A 126 3.31 -1.42 9.05
N LEU A 127 3.17 -0.20 8.54
CA LEU A 127 2.77 1.00 9.30
C LEU A 127 1.29 1.32 9.14
N GLU A 128 0.76 1.24 7.91
CA GLU A 128 -0.61 1.59 7.58
C GLU A 128 -1.20 0.62 6.56
N VAL A 129 -2.51 0.46 6.59
CA VAL A 129 -3.26 -0.26 5.55
C VAL A 129 -4.38 0.61 5.01
N SER A 130 -4.62 0.54 3.70
CA SER A 130 -5.71 1.21 2.99
C SER A 130 -6.75 0.18 2.58
N ILE A 131 -7.92 0.19 3.22
CA ILE A 131 -8.98 -0.78 2.98
C ILE A 131 -10.27 -0.05 2.62
N GLY A 132 -10.75 -0.25 1.40
CA GLY A 132 -11.96 0.39 0.88
C GLY A 132 -13.15 -0.57 0.87
N HIS A 133 -13.31 -1.32 -0.21
CA HIS A 133 -14.50 -2.14 -0.49
C HIS A 133 -14.87 -3.08 0.64
N ALA A 134 -13.95 -3.90 1.13
CA ALA A 134 -14.23 -4.87 2.18
C ALA A 134 -14.73 -4.20 3.46
N LEU A 135 -14.07 -3.11 3.90
CA LEU A 135 -14.47 -2.37 5.11
C LEU A 135 -15.90 -1.81 4.96
N ILE A 136 -16.23 -1.23 3.82
CA ILE A 136 -17.58 -0.68 3.59
C ILE A 136 -18.63 -1.79 3.52
N CYS A 137 -18.34 -2.90 2.83
CA CYS A 137 -19.24 -4.06 2.80
C CYS A 137 -19.52 -4.61 4.20
N ASP A 138 -18.48 -4.80 5.01
CA ASP A 138 -18.63 -5.25 6.41
C ASP A 138 -19.42 -4.24 7.24
N ALA A 139 -19.20 -2.95 7.02
CA ALA A 139 -19.89 -1.88 7.76
C ALA A 139 -21.39 -1.84 7.50
N LEU A 140 -21.88 -2.31 6.35
CA LEU A 140 -23.31 -2.42 6.06
C LEU A 140 -24.02 -3.44 6.99
N TYR A 141 -23.29 -4.47 7.44
CA TYR A 141 -23.83 -5.51 8.30
C TYR A 141 -23.51 -5.29 9.79
N LEU A 142 -22.32 -4.75 10.08
CA LEU A 142 -21.78 -4.69 11.45
C LEU A 142 -21.85 -3.27 12.05
N GLY A 143 -22.14 -2.27 11.23
CA GLY A 143 -22.01 -0.86 11.59
C GLY A 143 -20.56 -0.37 11.51
N LEU A 144 -20.36 0.87 11.08
CA LEU A 144 -19.02 1.41 10.76
C LEU A 144 -18.06 1.38 11.95
N GLU A 145 -18.52 1.78 13.13
CA GLU A 145 -17.68 1.83 14.34
C GLU A 145 -17.17 0.44 14.72
N ASN A 146 -18.05 -0.56 14.76
CA ASN A 146 -17.69 -1.94 15.08
C ASN A 146 -16.71 -2.50 14.04
N THR A 147 -16.96 -2.24 12.77
CA THR A 147 -16.09 -2.68 11.67
C THR A 147 -14.69 -2.11 11.83
N ILE A 148 -14.55 -0.81 12.06
CA ILE A 148 -13.25 -0.18 12.28
C ILE A 148 -12.52 -0.85 13.46
N GLN A 149 -13.21 -1.11 14.57
CA GLN A 149 -12.61 -1.80 15.72
C GLN A 149 -12.16 -3.23 15.40
N LEU A 150 -12.90 -3.96 14.57
CA LEU A 150 -12.53 -5.30 14.13
C LEU A 150 -11.24 -5.25 13.28
N TYR A 151 -11.17 -4.36 12.30
CA TYR A 151 -9.97 -4.18 11.48
C TYR A 151 -8.75 -3.76 12.30
N LEU A 152 -8.91 -2.83 13.24
CA LEU A 152 -7.84 -2.41 14.14
C LEU A 152 -7.31 -3.53 15.03
N ARG A 153 -8.15 -4.49 15.42
CA ARG A 153 -7.73 -5.68 16.17
C ARG A 153 -6.83 -6.61 15.35
N GLN A 154 -7.06 -6.71 14.04
CA GLN A 154 -6.24 -7.52 13.14
C GLN A 154 -4.80 -6.96 12.97
N LEU A 155 -4.58 -5.69 13.31
CA LEU A 155 -3.30 -5.01 13.17
C LEU A 155 -2.44 -5.01 14.44
N LYS A 156 -2.99 -5.53 15.54
CA LYS A 156 -2.27 -5.69 16.82
C LYS A 156 -1.44 -6.96 16.81
#